data_adca716a68cf41437f0e69da7726b919
#
_entry.id   adca716a68cf41437f0e69da7726b919
#
_cell.length_a   1.000
_cell.length_b   1.000
_cell.length_c   1.000
_cell.angle_alpha   90.00
_cell.angle_beta   90.00
_cell.angle_gamma   90.00
#
_symmetry.space_group_name_H-M   'P 1'
#
loop_
_entity.id
_entity.type
_entity.pdbx_description
1 polymer ?
#
loop_
_entity_poly.entity_id
_entity_poly.type
_entity_poly.pdbx_seq_one_letter_code
_entity_poly.pdbx_strand_id
1 'polypeptide(L)'
;MKTLQDFDFKNKKALIRVDFNVPLDEHFNVTDATRIEAAKPTIDKILADGGSVILMSHLGRPKGKEDHYSMRHILKTASDILGKEVFFSSDCIGEVAQTAAKNLQPGQILLLENLRFYKEEEAGDVAFAKELASLGDIYVNDAFGTAHRAHASTTIIAQFFPEHKCFGALLAKEIESLNRVLKNSEKPVTAVLGGSKVSTKITVIENILDKVDHMIIGGGMTFTFVKALGGKIGNSICEDDKQELALEILRLAKEKGVQIHIPVDVVAANDFSNDAQTQVVDVREIPDGWQGLDAGPKSLENFKAVILASKTILWNGPLGVFEMPTFANGTISLGNYIAESTANGAFSLVGGGDSVAAVKQFGLESKMSYVSTGGGAMLEMLEGRILPGVAAILD
;
A
#
# COMPACT_ATOMS: atom_id res chain seq x y z
N MET A 1 11.92 -12.54 13.24
CA MET A 1 10.51 -12.37 12.77
C MET A 1 9.90 -13.75 12.68
N LYS A 2 8.86 -14.07 13.47
CA LYS A 2 8.15 -15.35 13.40
C LYS A 2 7.23 -15.36 12.16
N THR A 3 7.36 -16.39 11.34
CA THR A 3 6.61 -16.59 10.10
C THR A 3 5.89 -17.94 10.11
N LEU A 4 5.16 -18.24 9.05
CA LEU A 4 4.47 -19.54 8.90
C LEU A 4 5.43 -20.75 8.99
N GLN A 5 6.70 -20.56 8.65
CA GLN A 5 7.70 -21.64 8.67
C GLN A 5 8.12 -22.04 10.07
N ASP A 6 7.86 -21.20 11.06
CA ASP A 6 8.23 -21.45 12.46
C ASP A 6 7.17 -22.25 13.22
N PHE A 7 6.06 -22.64 12.56
CA PHE A 7 4.93 -23.30 13.20
C PHE A 7 4.52 -24.59 12.46
N ASP A 8 4.10 -25.59 13.24
CA ASP A 8 3.40 -26.78 12.76
C ASP A 8 1.89 -26.55 12.87
N PHE A 9 1.23 -26.49 11.74
CA PHE A 9 -0.22 -26.28 11.66
C PHE A 9 -1.05 -27.58 11.67
N LYS A 10 -0.40 -28.73 11.70
CA LYS A 10 -1.11 -30.01 11.66
C LYS A 10 -2.12 -30.13 12.81
N ASN A 11 -3.38 -30.36 12.46
CA ASN A 11 -4.50 -30.44 13.40
C ASN A 11 -4.70 -29.17 14.24
N LYS A 12 -4.20 -28.01 13.78
CA LYS A 12 -4.37 -26.71 14.42
C LYS A 12 -5.36 -25.86 13.64
N LYS A 13 -6.07 -24.99 14.35
CA LYS A 13 -6.93 -23.96 13.78
C LYS A 13 -6.16 -22.65 13.72
N ALA A 14 -5.79 -22.25 12.52
CA ALA A 14 -5.14 -20.96 12.30
C ALA A 14 -6.20 -19.87 12.20
N LEU A 15 -6.17 -18.93 13.13
CA LEU A 15 -7.01 -17.74 13.13
C LEU A 15 -6.29 -16.63 12.40
N ILE A 16 -6.70 -16.33 11.17
CA ILE A 16 -5.98 -15.42 10.27
C ILE A 16 -6.74 -14.11 10.11
N ARG A 17 -6.06 -12.99 10.40
CA ARG A 17 -6.55 -11.68 10.02
C ARG A 17 -6.12 -11.39 8.58
N VAL A 18 -7.07 -11.42 7.68
CA VAL A 18 -6.89 -11.07 6.26
C VAL A 18 -7.52 -9.72 5.96
N ASP A 19 -7.16 -9.12 4.86
CA ASP A 19 -7.79 -7.90 4.35
C ASP A 19 -8.64 -8.23 3.12
N PHE A 20 -9.87 -8.67 3.36
CA PHE A 20 -10.87 -8.95 2.33
C PHE A 20 -11.83 -7.78 2.13
N ASN A 21 -11.36 -6.57 2.42
CA ASN A 21 -12.10 -5.35 2.12
C ASN A 21 -12.01 -5.02 0.62
N VAL A 22 -12.77 -5.78 -0.16
CA VAL A 22 -12.81 -5.70 -1.62
C VAL A 22 -13.98 -4.84 -2.09
N PRO A 23 -13.88 -4.19 -3.27
CA PRO A 23 -14.99 -3.44 -3.83
C PRO A 23 -16.08 -4.38 -4.35
N LEU A 24 -17.33 -4.00 -4.11
CA LEU A 24 -18.52 -4.68 -4.59
C LEU A 24 -19.30 -3.76 -5.54
N ASP A 25 -19.92 -4.34 -6.57
CA ASP A 25 -20.88 -3.63 -7.42
C ASP A 25 -22.27 -3.53 -6.76
N GLU A 26 -23.22 -2.94 -7.46
CA GLU A 26 -24.62 -2.78 -6.99
C GLU A 26 -25.34 -4.12 -6.78
N HIS A 27 -24.83 -5.21 -7.34
CA HIS A 27 -25.34 -6.57 -7.19
C HIS A 27 -24.52 -7.42 -6.21
N PHE A 28 -23.65 -6.77 -5.43
CA PHE A 28 -22.73 -7.40 -4.47
C PHE A 28 -21.69 -8.35 -5.08
N ASN A 29 -21.40 -8.21 -6.37
CA ASN A 29 -20.29 -8.95 -6.97
C ASN A 29 -18.96 -8.27 -6.67
N VAL A 30 -17.95 -9.06 -6.39
CA VAL A 30 -16.57 -8.57 -6.21
C VAL A 30 -16.04 -8.08 -7.57
N THR A 31 -15.63 -6.82 -7.64
CA THR A 31 -15.09 -6.20 -8.86
C THR A 31 -13.57 -6.21 -8.94
N ASP A 32 -12.91 -6.37 -7.80
CA ASP A 32 -11.45 -6.55 -7.70
C ASP A 32 -11.14 -7.54 -6.59
N ALA A 33 -10.62 -8.70 -6.93
CA ALA A 33 -10.33 -9.79 -6.01
C ALA A 33 -8.86 -9.84 -5.56
N THR A 34 -8.04 -8.87 -5.94
CA THR A 34 -6.59 -8.86 -5.68
C THR A 34 -6.23 -9.15 -4.22
N ARG A 35 -7.00 -8.61 -3.28
CA ARG A 35 -6.75 -8.83 -1.84
C ARG A 35 -7.03 -10.26 -1.39
N ILE A 36 -8.01 -10.91 -1.98
CA ILE A 36 -8.32 -12.32 -1.69
C ILE A 36 -7.21 -13.21 -2.27
N GLU A 37 -6.80 -12.93 -3.51
CA GLU A 37 -5.69 -13.63 -4.16
C GLU A 37 -4.38 -13.50 -3.37
N ALA A 38 -4.11 -12.31 -2.83
CA ALA A 38 -2.91 -12.05 -2.05
C ALA A 38 -2.82 -12.87 -0.74
N ALA A 39 -3.95 -13.25 -0.15
CA ALA A 39 -4.00 -14.09 1.05
C ALA A 39 -3.86 -15.59 0.76
N LYS A 40 -4.02 -16.00 -0.50
CA LYS A 40 -4.01 -17.42 -0.89
C LYS A 40 -2.73 -18.16 -0.47
N PRO A 41 -1.51 -17.65 -0.66
CA PRO A 41 -0.29 -18.35 -0.25
C PRO A 41 -0.26 -18.72 1.24
N THR A 42 -0.73 -17.84 2.12
CA THR A 42 -0.83 -18.11 3.56
C THR A 42 -1.82 -19.24 3.85
N ILE A 43 -2.99 -19.18 3.24
CA ILE A 43 -4.05 -20.16 3.43
C ILE A 43 -3.61 -21.53 2.89
N ASP A 44 -3.07 -21.58 1.69
CA ASP A 44 -2.59 -22.81 1.06
C ASP A 44 -1.51 -23.51 1.90
N LYS A 45 -0.56 -22.75 2.46
CA LYS A 45 0.50 -23.29 3.32
C LYS A 45 -0.07 -23.97 4.55
N ILE A 46 -1.01 -23.31 5.25
CA ILE A 46 -1.64 -23.86 6.46
C ILE A 46 -2.43 -25.11 6.15
N LEU A 47 -3.21 -25.11 5.07
CA LEU A 47 -3.99 -26.29 4.64
C LEU A 47 -3.09 -27.45 4.20
N ALA A 48 -1.99 -27.15 3.49
CA ALA A 48 -1.00 -28.15 3.08
C ALA A 48 -0.33 -28.83 4.28
N ASP A 49 -0.14 -28.10 5.38
CA ASP A 49 0.40 -28.65 6.63
C ASP A 49 -0.61 -29.50 7.42
N GLY A 50 -1.86 -29.60 6.95
CA GLY A 50 -2.92 -30.34 7.64
C GLY A 50 -3.68 -29.52 8.70
N GLY A 51 -3.61 -28.22 8.65
CA GLY A 51 -4.37 -27.31 9.48
C GLY A 51 -5.75 -27.00 8.92
N SER A 52 -6.54 -26.26 9.68
CA SER A 52 -7.77 -25.59 9.26
C SER A 52 -7.63 -24.09 9.43
N VAL A 53 -8.44 -23.34 8.70
CA VAL A 53 -8.30 -21.88 8.59
C VAL A 53 -9.60 -21.20 9.00
N ILE A 54 -9.49 -20.23 9.91
CA ILE A 54 -10.57 -19.32 10.29
C ILE A 54 -10.17 -17.91 9.86
N LEU A 55 -10.91 -17.35 8.91
CA LEU A 55 -10.63 -16.03 8.33
C LEU A 55 -11.44 -14.96 9.03
N MET A 56 -10.75 -13.92 9.48
CA MET A 56 -11.33 -12.70 10.01
C MET A 56 -11.01 -11.52 9.09
N SER A 57 -12.01 -10.74 8.73
CA SER A 57 -11.83 -9.51 7.96
C SER A 57 -12.92 -8.49 8.25
N HIS A 58 -12.67 -7.27 7.83
CA HIS A 58 -13.70 -6.25 7.69
C HIS A 58 -14.09 -6.07 6.22
N LEU A 59 -15.25 -5.47 6.01
CA LEU A 59 -15.74 -5.04 4.71
C LEU A 59 -16.41 -3.67 4.88
N GLY A 60 -15.89 -2.66 4.19
CA GLY A 60 -16.41 -1.31 4.21
C GLY A 60 -16.32 -0.61 5.58
N ARG A 61 -17.25 0.30 5.79
CA ARG A 61 -17.35 1.09 7.02
C ARG A 61 -18.80 1.08 7.56
N PRO A 62 -19.29 -0.08 8.00
CA PRO A 62 -20.65 -0.20 8.52
C PRO A 62 -20.81 0.59 9.83
N LYS A 63 -22.04 1.03 10.12
CA LYS A 63 -22.41 1.65 11.40
C LYS A 63 -23.04 0.64 12.37
N GLY A 64 -23.14 -0.62 11.98
CA GLY A 64 -23.74 -1.72 12.70
C GLY A 64 -23.91 -2.90 11.77
N LYS A 65 -24.81 -3.84 12.08
CA LYS A 65 -25.12 -4.96 11.19
C LYS A 65 -25.93 -4.48 9.98
N GLU A 66 -25.26 -4.33 8.86
CA GLU A 66 -25.84 -3.87 7.59
C GLU A 66 -25.58 -4.92 6.52
N ASP A 67 -26.64 -5.45 5.91
CA ASP A 67 -26.57 -6.58 4.99
C ASP A 67 -25.60 -6.38 3.82
N HIS A 68 -25.53 -5.18 3.25
CA HIS A 68 -24.63 -4.91 2.13
C HIS A 68 -23.14 -4.93 2.51
N TYR A 69 -22.82 -4.92 3.79
CA TYR A 69 -21.45 -5.11 4.29
C TYR A 69 -21.22 -6.51 4.86
N SER A 70 -22.14 -7.45 4.68
CA SER A 70 -21.94 -8.82 5.12
C SER A 70 -20.83 -9.50 4.32
N MET A 71 -19.96 -10.21 5.03
CA MET A 71 -18.91 -11.03 4.40
C MET A 71 -19.47 -12.18 3.56
N ARG A 72 -20.75 -12.51 3.70
CA ARG A 72 -21.40 -13.55 2.87
C ARG A 72 -21.31 -13.24 1.37
N HIS A 73 -21.27 -11.96 0.99
CA HIS A 73 -21.21 -11.56 -0.42
C HIS A 73 -19.90 -11.93 -1.11
N ILE A 74 -18.83 -12.16 -0.35
CA ILE A 74 -17.54 -12.56 -0.91
C ILE A 74 -17.31 -14.08 -0.91
N LEU A 75 -18.17 -14.87 -0.31
CA LEU A 75 -17.99 -16.32 -0.14
C LEU A 75 -17.72 -17.05 -1.45
N LYS A 76 -18.53 -16.77 -2.47
CA LYS A 76 -18.38 -17.43 -3.76
C LYS A 76 -17.04 -17.11 -4.39
N THR A 77 -16.68 -15.83 -4.43
CA THR A 77 -15.40 -15.39 -5.00
C THR A 77 -14.22 -15.99 -4.23
N ALA A 78 -14.29 -15.98 -2.90
CA ALA A 78 -13.26 -16.57 -2.06
C ALA A 78 -13.13 -18.09 -2.31
N SER A 79 -14.24 -18.81 -2.40
CA SER A 79 -14.24 -20.24 -2.70
C SER A 79 -13.65 -20.56 -4.07
N ASP A 80 -14.00 -19.77 -5.08
CA ASP A 80 -13.47 -19.92 -6.44
C ASP A 80 -11.95 -19.70 -6.49
N ILE A 81 -11.46 -18.64 -5.86
CA ILE A 81 -10.02 -18.30 -5.81
C ILE A 81 -9.23 -19.34 -5.02
N LEU A 82 -9.74 -19.73 -3.85
CA LEU A 82 -9.04 -20.67 -2.97
C LEU A 82 -9.15 -22.12 -3.44
N GLY A 83 -10.02 -22.40 -4.40
CA GLY A 83 -10.23 -23.73 -4.95
C GLY A 83 -10.83 -24.73 -3.94
N LYS A 84 -11.47 -24.22 -2.90
CA LYS A 84 -12.13 -24.99 -1.83
C LYS A 84 -13.38 -24.27 -1.35
N GLU A 85 -14.36 -25.04 -0.88
CA GLU A 85 -15.53 -24.46 -0.23
C GLU A 85 -15.10 -23.65 1.01
N VAL A 86 -15.59 -22.43 1.11
CA VAL A 86 -15.45 -21.57 2.29
C VAL A 86 -16.77 -21.62 3.05
N PHE A 87 -16.75 -22.16 4.26
CA PHE A 87 -17.89 -22.15 5.18
C PHE A 87 -18.05 -20.74 5.77
N PHE A 88 -19.26 -20.41 6.17
CA PHE A 88 -19.56 -19.09 6.70
C PHE A 88 -20.17 -19.15 8.10
N SER A 89 -19.69 -18.30 9.00
CA SER A 89 -20.31 -18.04 10.29
C SER A 89 -21.03 -16.68 10.25
N SER A 90 -22.31 -16.67 10.55
CA SER A 90 -23.13 -15.43 10.53
C SER A 90 -22.83 -14.46 11.68
N ASP A 91 -21.87 -14.79 12.52
CA ASP A 91 -21.29 -13.92 13.53
C ASP A 91 -19.78 -14.17 13.65
N CYS A 92 -19.02 -13.21 14.16
CA CYS A 92 -17.58 -13.35 14.39
C CYS A 92 -17.22 -13.69 15.84
N ILE A 93 -18.16 -13.61 16.76
CA ILE A 93 -18.01 -13.95 18.18
C ILE A 93 -19.26 -14.70 18.67
N GLY A 94 -19.22 -15.14 19.92
CA GLY A 94 -20.35 -15.79 20.60
C GLY A 94 -20.57 -17.22 20.15
N GLU A 95 -21.73 -17.78 20.53
CA GLU A 95 -22.05 -19.20 20.35
C GLU A 95 -22.03 -19.65 18.88
N VAL A 96 -22.52 -18.80 17.98
CA VAL A 96 -22.55 -19.10 16.53
C VAL A 96 -21.13 -19.32 15.99
N ALA A 97 -20.22 -18.39 16.26
CA ALA A 97 -18.84 -18.49 15.84
C ALA A 97 -18.09 -19.65 16.53
N GLN A 98 -18.30 -19.84 17.82
CA GLN A 98 -17.68 -20.94 18.59
C GLN A 98 -18.11 -22.29 18.07
N THR A 99 -19.40 -22.50 17.78
CA THR A 99 -19.93 -23.75 17.22
C THR A 99 -19.34 -24.00 15.82
N ALA A 100 -19.30 -23.00 14.96
CA ALA A 100 -18.72 -23.12 13.62
C ALA A 100 -17.23 -23.48 13.69
N ALA A 101 -16.48 -22.82 14.56
CA ALA A 101 -15.06 -23.09 14.75
C ALA A 101 -14.80 -24.49 15.35
N LYS A 102 -15.65 -24.95 16.31
CA LYS A 102 -15.54 -26.27 16.91
C LYS A 102 -15.72 -27.37 15.89
N ASN A 103 -16.68 -27.21 14.98
CA ASN A 103 -17.01 -28.21 13.97
C ASN A 103 -16.07 -28.22 12.76
N LEU A 104 -15.19 -27.22 12.64
CA LEU A 104 -14.25 -27.11 11.53
C LEU A 104 -13.22 -28.24 11.56
N GLN A 105 -13.06 -28.94 10.43
CA GLN A 105 -12.13 -30.03 10.27
C GLN A 105 -10.84 -29.61 9.59
N PRO A 106 -9.72 -30.35 9.78
CA PRO A 106 -8.49 -30.12 9.01
C PRO A 106 -8.76 -30.05 7.50
N GLY A 107 -8.14 -29.10 6.84
CA GLY A 107 -8.33 -28.86 5.40
C GLY A 107 -9.52 -27.97 5.05
N GLN A 108 -10.33 -27.56 6.01
CA GLN A 108 -11.49 -26.68 5.81
C GLN A 108 -11.18 -25.22 6.12
N ILE A 109 -11.97 -24.34 5.51
CA ILE A 109 -11.88 -22.88 5.65
C ILE A 109 -13.21 -22.35 6.16
N LEU A 110 -13.16 -21.53 7.22
CA LEU A 110 -14.30 -20.82 7.78
C LEU A 110 -14.07 -19.31 7.64
N LEU A 111 -15.04 -18.59 7.08
CA LEU A 111 -15.05 -17.12 7.06
C LEU A 111 -16.04 -16.63 8.11
N LEU A 112 -15.58 -15.77 9.02
CA LEU A 112 -16.41 -15.11 10.01
C LEU A 112 -17.11 -13.88 9.39
N GLU A 113 -18.24 -13.49 9.99
CA GLU A 113 -18.94 -12.26 9.64
C GLU A 113 -18.07 -11.02 9.92
N ASN A 114 -18.42 -9.90 9.27
CA ASN A 114 -17.70 -8.65 9.30
C ASN A 114 -17.39 -8.18 10.73
N LEU A 115 -16.09 -8.10 11.04
CA LEU A 115 -15.58 -7.64 12.34
C LEU A 115 -16.11 -6.27 12.74
N ARG A 116 -16.31 -5.37 11.76
CA ARG A 116 -16.77 -4.00 11.99
C ARG A 116 -18.28 -3.88 12.21
N PHE A 117 -19.00 -4.98 12.22
CA PHE A 117 -20.35 -4.96 12.76
C PHE A 117 -20.36 -4.69 14.26
N TYR A 118 -19.21 -4.86 14.91
CA TYR A 118 -18.97 -4.50 16.29
C TYR A 118 -18.05 -3.29 16.39
N LYS A 119 -18.50 -2.24 17.07
CA LYS A 119 -17.68 -1.03 17.33
C LYS A 119 -16.42 -1.33 18.15
N GLU A 120 -16.45 -2.42 18.89
CA GLU A 120 -15.36 -2.95 19.72
C GLU A 120 -14.12 -3.31 18.89
N GLU A 121 -14.29 -3.65 17.61
CA GLU A 121 -13.16 -3.93 16.71
C GLU A 121 -12.26 -2.70 16.55
N GLU A 122 -12.83 -1.57 16.12
CA GLU A 122 -12.06 -0.35 15.90
C GLU A 122 -11.62 0.31 17.22
N ALA A 123 -12.34 0.06 18.30
CA ALA A 123 -11.98 0.55 19.64
C ALA A 123 -10.80 -0.21 20.27
N GLY A 124 -10.39 -1.34 19.69
CA GLY A 124 -9.34 -2.17 20.28
C GLY A 124 -9.78 -2.81 21.61
N ASP A 125 -11.05 -3.20 21.71
CA ASP A 125 -11.61 -3.75 22.94
C ASP A 125 -11.00 -5.10 23.30
N VAL A 126 -10.53 -5.24 24.53
CA VAL A 126 -9.82 -6.44 25.01
C VAL A 126 -10.76 -7.64 25.13
N ALA A 127 -11.99 -7.45 25.61
CA ALA A 127 -12.95 -8.53 25.77
C ALA A 127 -13.40 -9.07 24.41
N PHE A 128 -13.63 -8.21 23.43
CA PHE A 128 -13.93 -8.59 22.05
C PHE A 128 -12.77 -9.37 21.42
N ALA A 129 -11.54 -8.88 21.59
CA ALA A 129 -10.34 -9.57 21.11
C ALA A 129 -10.18 -10.96 21.74
N LYS A 130 -10.49 -11.11 23.03
CA LYS A 130 -10.47 -12.40 23.74
C LYS A 130 -11.48 -13.40 23.16
N GLU A 131 -12.69 -12.93 22.84
CA GLU A 131 -13.69 -13.79 22.21
C GLU A 131 -13.24 -14.27 20.83
N LEU A 132 -12.68 -13.38 20.00
CA LEU A 132 -12.06 -13.77 18.72
C LEU A 132 -10.94 -14.79 18.93
N ALA A 133 -10.06 -14.54 19.88
CA ALA A 133 -8.91 -15.41 20.17
C ALA A 133 -9.31 -16.81 20.59
N SER A 134 -10.48 -16.98 21.23
CA SER A 134 -10.99 -18.28 21.66
C SER A 134 -11.30 -19.24 20.51
N LEU A 135 -11.36 -18.75 19.27
CA LEU A 135 -11.74 -19.53 18.10
C LEU A 135 -10.59 -20.36 17.51
N GLY A 136 -9.34 -19.96 17.75
CA GLY A 136 -8.18 -20.58 17.11
C GLY A 136 -7.04 -20.95 18.05
N ASP A 137 -6.10 -21.72 17.53
CA ASP A 137 -4.92 -22.19 18.25
C ASP A 137 -3.67 -21.33 17.99
N ILE A 138 -3.55 -20.80 16.76
CA ILE A 138 -2.43 -20.00 16.32
C ILE A 138 -2.99 -18.75 15.62
N TYR A 139 -2.52 -17.57 16.04
CA TYR A 139 -2.89 -16.30 15.40
C TYR A 139 -1.91 -15.95 14.28
N VAL A 140 -2.47 -15.63 13.12
CA VAL A 140 -1.71 -15.21 11.94
C VAL A 140 -2.19 -13.83 11.50
N ASN A 141 -1.30 -12.84 11.48
CA ASN A 141 -1.62 -11.54 10.88
C ASN A 141 -1.12 -11.52 9.44
N ASP A 142 -2.05 -11.39 8.50
CA ASP A 142 -1.79 -11.32 7.06
C ASP A 142 -2.46 -10.10 6.41
N ALA A 143 -2.76 -9.08 7.21
CA ALA A 143 -3.47 -7.87 6.81
C ALA A 143 -2.59 -6.63 6.92
N PHE A 144 -1.72 -6.38 5.93
CA PHE A 144 -0.81 -5.24 5.96
C PHE A 144 -1.56 -3.91 5.91
N GLY A 145 -2.59 -3.78 5.07
CA GLY A 145 -3.35 -2.54 4.93
C GLY A 145 -3.99 -2.00 6.21
N THR A 146 -4.19 -2.85 7.21
CA THR A 146 -4.75 -2.49 8.52
C THR A 146 -3.74 -2.56 9.68
N ALA A 147 -2.51 -2.94 9.40
CA ALA A 147 -1.47 -3.12 10.42
C ALA A 147 -1.08 -1.82 11.16
N HIS A 148 -1.37 -0.67 10.58
CA HIS A 148 -1.13 0.65 11.17
C HIS A 148 -2.18 1.06 12.22
N ARG A 149 -3.22 0.25 12.44
CA ARG A 149 -4.32 0.53 13.37
C ARG A 149 -4.32 -0.46 14.53
N ALA A 150 -4.42 0.04 15.76
CA ALA A 150 -4.48 -0.77 16.96
C ALA A 150 -5.90 -1.33 17.21
N HIS A 151 -6.46 -2.01 16.21
CA HIS A 151 -7.77 -2.66 16.32
C HIS A 151 -7.70 -3.98 17.09
N ALA A 152 -8.85 -4.47 17.54
CA ALA A 152 -8.92 -5.71 18.31
C ALA A 152 -8.33 -6.91 17.56
N SER A 153 -8.71 -7.11 16.29
CA SER A 153 -8.28 -8.26 15.49
C SER A 153 -6.86 -8.16 14.90
N THR A 154 -6.29 -6.95 14.84
CA THR A 154 -4.97 -6.72 14.23
C THR A 154 -3.84 -6.60 15.25
N THR A 155 -4.16 -6.17 16.45
CA THR A 155 -3.17 -5.81 17.47
C THR A 155 -3.47 -6.44 18.82
N ILE A 156 -4.62 -6.12 19.41
CA ILE A 156 -4.96 -6.52 20.79
C ILE A 156 -5.03 -8.04 20.94
N ILE A 157 -5.54 -8.72 19.94
CA ILE A 157 -5.70 -10.18 19.91
C ILE A 157 -4.37 -10.92 20.14
N ALA A 158 -3.24 -10.35 19.70
CA ALA A 158 -1.93 -11.00 19.80
C ALA A 158 -1.50 -11.30 21.25
N GLN A 159 -1.98 -10.53 22.22
CA GLN A 159 -1.69 -10.80 23.65
C GLN A 159 -2.21 -12.13 24.16
N PHE A 160 -3.23 -12.69 23.50
CA PHE A 160 -3.82 -14.00 23.86
C PHE A 160 -3.08 -15.18 23.22
N PHE A 161 -2.06 -14.90 22.40
CA PHE A 161 -1.21 -15.87 21.73
C PHE A 161 0.27 -15.60 21.97
N PRO A 162 0.76 -15.61 23.22
CA PRO A 162 2.13 -15.14 23.53
C PRO A 162 3.19 -15.89 22.74
N GLU A 163 3.06 -17.20 22.54
CA GLU A 163 4.02 -18.02 21.79
C GLU A 163 3.47 -18.53 20.45
N HIS A 164 2.18 -18.37 20.18
CA HIS A 164 1.48 -18.94 19.03
C HIS A 164 0.95 -17.86 18.08
N LYS A 165 1.82 -16.94 17.68
CA LYS A 165 1.50 -15.85 16.76
C LYS A 165 2.60 -15.67 15.73
N CYS A 166 2.23 -15.39 14.48
CA CYS A 166 3.19 -15.14 13.41
C CYS A 166 2.62 -14.23 12.32
N PHE A 167 3.51 -13.80 11.43
CA PHE A 167 3.14 -13.14 10.19
C PHE A 167 2.72 -14.15 9.14
N GLY A 168 1.64 -13.87 8.42
CA GLY A 168 1.33 -14.55 7.17
C GLY A 168 2.33 -14.18 6.07
N ALA A 169 2.29 -14.91 4.96
CA ALA A 169 3.23 -14.76 3.86
C ALA A 169 3.18 -13.35 3.23
N LEU A 170 1.95 -12.78 3.08
CA LEU A 170 1.76 -11.44 2.54
C LEU A 170 2.39 -10.38 3.45
N LEU A 171 2.05 -10.37 4.73
CA LEU A 171 2.56 -9.38 5.67
C LEU A 171 4.08 -9.49 5.85
N ALA A 172 4.61 -10.70 5.93
CA ALA A 172 6.06 -10.93 5.99
C ALA A 172 6.76 -10.36 4.75
N LYS A 173 6.18 -10.56 3.56
CA LYS A 173 6.74 -10.04 2.29
C LYS A 173 6.70 -8.51 2.20
N GLU A 174 5.62 -7.90 2.69
CA GLU A 174 5.51 -6.44 2.79
C GLU A 174 6.62 -5.86 3.67
N ILE A 175 6.81 -6.41 4.87
CA ILE A 175 7.83 -5.97 5.81
C ILE A 175 9.23 -6.17 5.23
N GLU A 176 9.50 -7.34 4.64
CA GLU A 176 10.78 -7.64 4.00
C GLU A 176 11.10 -6.65 2.87
N SER A 177 10.11 -6.38 2.00
CA SER A 177 10.27 -5.47 0.86
C SER A 177 10.55 -4.05 1.30
N LEU A 178 9.85 -3.56 2.32
CA LEU A 178 10.08 -2.23 2.91
C LEU A 178 11.45 -2.16 3.61
N ASN A 179 11.83 -3.18 4.37
CA ASN A 179 13.14 -3.22 5.00
C ASN A 179 14.28 -3.27 3.98
N ARG A 180 14.06 -3.89 2.82
CA ARG A 180 15.03 -3.90 1.74
C ARG A 180 15.30 -2.50 1.18
N VAL A 181 14.32 -1.62 1.20
CA VAL A 181 14.49 -0.20 0.84
C VAL A 181 15.06 0.62 2.01
N LEU A 182 14.48 0.46 3.22
CA LEU A 182 14.76 1.34 4.35
C LEU A 182 16.02 0.99 5.14
N LYS A 183 16.42 -0.28 5.17
CA LYS A 183 17.52 -0.78 6.03
C LYS A 183 18.64 -1.48 5.26
N ASN A 184 18.30 -2.22 4.22
CA ASN A 184 19.24 -3.12 3.54
C ASN A 184 19.29 -2.82 2.03
N SER A 185 19.22 -1.54 1.67
CA SER A 185 19.22 -1.12 0.27
C SER A 185 20.60 -1.24 -0.38
N GLU A 186 20.62 -1.70 -1.62
CA GLU A 186 21.78 -1.65 -2.48
C GLU A 186 21.82 -0.30 -3.20
N LYS A 187 22.97 0.36 -3.16
CA LYS A 187 23.15 1.71 -3.70
C LYS A 187 23.54 1.68 -5.19
N PRO A 188 23.18 2.68 -6.01
CA PRO A 188 22.44 3.89 -5.65
C PRO A 188 20.95 3.62 -5.35
N VAL A 189 20.41 4.34 -4.38
CA VAL A 189 19.00 4.30 -3.98
C VAL A 189 18.29 5.54 -4.49
N THR A 190 17.20 5.36 -5.22
CA THR A 190 16.36 6.45 -5.72
C THR A 190 14.95 6.33 -5.18
N ALA A 191 14.45 7.39 -4.57
CA ALA A 191 13.02 7.55 -4.25
C ALA A 191 12.37 8.46 -5.29
N VAL A 192 11.24 8.02 -5.83
CA VAL A 192 10.36 8.84 -6.66
C VAL A 192 9.13 9.20 -5.85
N LEU A 193 8.94 10.47 -5.57
CA LEU A 193 7.82 11.00 -4.81
C LEU A 193 7.00 11.92 -5.70
N GLY A 194 5.73 11.58 -5.89
CA GLY A 194 4.76 12.38 -6.62
C GLY A 194 3.55 12.72 -5.76
N GLY A 195 2.61 13.41 -6.35
CA GLY A 195 1.39 13.84 -5.70
C GLY A 195 1.19 15.35 -5.77
N SER A 196 0.07 15.83 -5.22
CA SER A 196 -0.32 17.24 -5.36
C SER A 196 0.30 18.16 -4.29
N LYS A 197 0.66 17.63 -3.12
CA LYS A 197 1.01 18.41 -1.93
C LYS A 197 2.31 17.96 -1.27
N VAL A 198 3.22 18.91 -1.04
CA VAL A 198 4.45 18.72 -0.25
C VAL A 198 4.12 18.35 1.19
N SER A 199 3.11 19.02 1.78
CA SER A 199 2.71 18.81 3.17
C SER A 199 2.31 17.37 3.49
N THR A 200 1.80 16.61 2.52
CA THR A 200 1.43 15.20 2.72
C THR A 200 2.63 14.24 2.64
N LYS A 201 3.78 14.72 2.17
CA LYS A 201 4.99 13.91 1.97
C LYS A 201 6.15 14.28 2.89
N ILE A 202 6.02 15.36 3.67
CA ILE A 202 7.13 15.90 4.45
C ILE A 202 7.75 14.88 5.39
N THR A 203 6.94 14.14 6.15
CA THR A 203 7.43 13.15 7.12
C THR A 203 8.14 11.98 6.41
N VAL A 204 7.61 11.55 5.26
CA VAL A 204 8.28 10.54 4.43
C VAL A 204 9.64 11.06 3.95
N ILE A 205 9.67 12.29 3.40
CA ILE A 205 10.90 12.90 2.90
C ILE A 205 11.96 12.98 4.00
N GLU A 206 11.61 13.51 5.16
CA GLU A 206 12.52 13.64 6.30
C GLU A 206 13.10 12.30 6.73
N ASN A 207 12.28 11.26 6.80
CA ASN A 207 12.74 9.93 7.22
C ASN A 207 13.61 9.22 6.18
N ILE A 208 13.39 9.45 4.90
CA ILE A 208 14.12 8.73 3.84
C ILE A 208 15.35 9.47 3.33
N LEU A 209 15.53 10.78 3.62
CA LEU A 209 16.70 11.55 3.16
C LEU A 209 18.03 10.91 3.56
N ASP A 210 18.12 10.25 4.70
CA ASP A 210 19.35 9.56 5.12
C ASP A 210 19.57 8.21 4.42
N LYS A 211 18.60 7.75 3.64
CA LYS A 211 18.55 6.39 3.09
C LYS A 211 18.65 6.35 1.58
N VAL A 212 18.56 7.51 0.92
CA VAL A 212 18.55 7.62 -0.54
C VAL A 212 19.74 8.44 -1.04
N ASP A 213 20.16 8.15 -2.26
CA ASP A 213 21.19 8.92 -2.97
C ASP A 213 20.55 9.95 -3.92
N HIS A 214 19.38 9.61 -4.46
CA HIS A 214 18.60 10.45 -5.36
C HIS A 214 17.13 10.48 -4.94
N MET A 215 16.51 11.64 -5.13
CA MET A 215 15.07 11.82 -4.96
C MET A 215 14.50 12.57 -6.17
N ILE A 216 13.57 11.94 -6.85
CA ILE A 216 12.81 12.55 -7.94
C ILE A 216 11.52 13.10 -7.36
N ILE A 217 11.28 14.39 -7.55
CA ILE A 217 10.06 15.08 -7.17
C ILE A 217 9.21 15.27 -8.41
N GLY A 218 7.96 14.81 -8.36
CA GLY A 218 7.04 14.91 -9.48
C GLY A 218 5.61 15.25 -9.07
N GLY A 219 4.72 15.30 -10.04
CA GLY A 219 3.33 15.67 -9.79
C GLY A 219 3.15 17.14 -9.43
N GLY A 220 2.01 17.49 -8.88
CA GLY A 220 1.66 18.87 -8.54
C GLY A 220 2.54 19.51 -7.48
N MET A 221 3.13 18.70 -6.58
CA MET A 221 4.06 19.21 -5.56
C MET A 221 5.32 19.86 -6.15
N THR A 222 5.68 19.54 -7.39
CA THR A 222 6.77 20.18 -8.14
C THR A 222 6.67 21.70 -8.11
N PHE A 223 5.47 22.23 -8.28
CA PHE A 223 5.27 23.66 -8.45
C PHE A 223 5.45 24.46 -7.17
N THR A 224 5.28 23.86 -6.02
CA THR A 224 5.67 24.49 -4.74
C THR A 224 7.17 24.69 -4.66
N PHE A 225 7.97 23.71 -5.09
CA PHE A 225 9.43 23.83 -5.18
C PHE A 225 9.86 24.87 -6.22
N VAL A 226 9.26 24.83 -7.41
CA VAL A 226 9.59 25.75 -8.50
C VAL A 226 9.31 27.21 -8.11
N LYS A 227 8.15 27.47 -7.50
CA LYS A 227 7.78 28.81 -7.02
C LYS A 227 8.72 29.27 -5.91
N ALA A 228 9.05 28.40 -4.96
CA ALA A 228 10.01 28.69 -3.89
C ALA A 228 11.40 29.08 -4.43
N LEU A 229 11.78 28.52 -5.58
CA LEU A 229 13.04 28.84 -6.28
C LEU A 229 12.94 30.08 -7.20
N GLY A 230 11.81 30.79 -7.18
CA GLY A 230 11.59 32.01 -7.95
C GLY A 230 11.04 31.79 -9.37
N GLY A 231 10.61 30.56 -9.72
CA GLY A 231 10.01 30.28 -11.03
C GLY A 231 8.56 30.76 -11.13
N LYS A 232 8.08 30.90 -12.36
CA LYS A 232 6.70 31.25 -12.71
C LYS A 232 5.96 29.99 -13.03
N ILE A 233 4.90 29.71 -12.29
CA ILE A 233 4.15 28.46 -12.37
C ILE A 233 2.76 28.61 -13.01
N GLY A 234 2.40 29.81 -13.49
CA GLY A 234 1.06 30.09 -14.04
C GLY A 234 -0.03 29.76 -13.03
N ASN A 235 -1.04 29.02 -13.49
CA ASN A 235 -2.17 28.56 -12.66
C ASN A 235 -1.94 27.18 -12.06
N SER A 236 -0.71 26.66 -12.06
CA SER A 236 -0.40 25.35 -11.50
C SER A 236 -0.73 25.28 -10.01
N ILE A 237 -1.11 24.08 -9.56
CA ILE A 237 -1.35 23.84 -8.13
C ILE A 237 -0.10 24.17 -7.31
N CYS A 238 -0.30 24.84 -6.18
CA CYS A 238 0.80 25.22 -5.29
C CYS A 238 0.31 25.35 -3.85
N GLU A 239 1.13 24.94 -2.91
CA GLU A 239 0.95 25.22 -1.49
C GLU A 239 1.80 26.46 -1.15
N ASP A 240 1.22 27.67 -1.28
CA ASP A 240 1.95 28.93 -1.11
C ASP A 240 2.56 29.11 0.28
N ASP A 241 1.92 28.55 1.31
CA ASP A 241 2.39 28.54 2.70
C ASP A 241 3.49 27.50 2.99
N LYS A 242 3.88 26.69 2.00
CA LYS A 242 4.89 25.61 2.13
C LYS A 242 6.18 25.90 1.33
N GLN A 243 6.34 27.09 0.78
CA GLN A 243 7.54 27.43 0.00
C GLN A 243 8.80 27.39 0.87
N GLU A 244 8.77 27.90 2.08
CA GLU A 244 9.91 27.83 3.01
C GLU A 244 10.26 26.38 3.35
N LEU A 245 9.25 25.52 3.53
CA LEU A 245 9.44 24.10 3.75
C LEU A 245 10.12 23.44 2.55
N ALA A 246 9.71 23.75 1.34
CA ALA A 246 10.35 23.24 0.12
C ALA A 246 11.84 23.62 0.04
N LEU A 247 12.18 24.87 0.36
CA LEU A 247 13.58 25.32 0.42
C LEU A 247 14.37 24.60 1.51
N GLU A 248 13.77 24.36 2.67
CA GLU A 248 14.40 23.60 3.75
C GLU A 248 14.68 22.14 3.36
N ILE A 249 13.77 21.49 2.65
CA ILE A 249 13.99 20.15 2.10
C ILE A 249 15.20 20.13 1.16
N LEU A 250 15.30 21.10 0.25
CA LEU A 250 16.43 21.21 -0.67
C LEU A 250 17.75 21.44 0.06
N ARG A 251 17.73 22.25 1.12
CA ARG A 251 18.91 22.52 1.98
C ARG A 251 19.35 21.24 2.70
N LEU A 252 18.43 20.54 3.36
CA LEU A 252 18.71 19.30 4.06
C LEU A 252 19.23 18.21 3.12
N ALA A 253 18.64 18.07 1.94
CA ALA A 253 19.11 17.13 0.93
C ALA A 253 20.55 17.41 0.53
N LYS A 254 20.89 18.65 0.30
CA LYS A 254 22.26 19.07 -0.04
C LYS A 254 23.25 18.76 1.09
N GLU A 255 22.88 19.03 2.33
CA GLU A 255 23.72 18.73 3.51
C GLU A 255 23.96 17.23 3.67
N LYS A 256 22.96 16.40 3.35
CA LYS A 256 23.03 14.95 3.41
C LYS A 256 23.64 14.30 2.15
N GLY A 257 24.00 15.09 1.16
CA GLY A 257 24.56 14.59 -0.11
C GLY A 257 23.54 13.91 -1.02
N VAL A 258 22.24 14.19 -0.83
CA VAL A 258 21.15 13.66 -1.66
C VAL A 258 20.90 14.60 -2.84
N GLN A 259 20.85 14.03 -4.05
CA GLN A 259 20.52 14.78 -5.26
C GLN A 259 19.01 14.82 -5.47
N ILE A 260 18.43 16.01 -5.43
CA ILE A 260 17.01 16.23 -5.75
C ILE A 260 16.87 16.53 -7.23
N HIS A 261 16.00 15.79 -7.91
CA HIS A 261 15.67 15.97 -9.32
C HIS A 261 14.24 16.47 -9.45
N ILE A 262 14.10 17.71 -9.87
CA ILE A 262 12.80 18.36 -10.15
C ILE A 262 12.64 18.42 -11.67
N PRO A 263 11.42 18.31 -12.23
CA PRO A 263 11.20 18.52 -13.65
C PRO A 263 11.79 19.84 -14.16
N VAL A 264 12.42 19.80 -15.32
CA VAL A 264 12.98 21.00 -15.98
C VAL A 264 12.01 21.56 -17.02
N ASP A 265 11.13 20.71 -17.54
CA ASP A 265 10.04 21.06 -18.45
C ASP A 265 8.76 20.30 -18.07
N VAL A 266 7.65 20.83 -18.51
CA VAL A 266 6.32 20.27 -18.22
C VAL A 266 5.44 20.34 -19.46
N VAL A 267 4.46 19.41 -19.51
CA VAL A 267 3.31 19.52 -20.38
C VAL A 267 2.30 20.43 -19.70
N ALA A 268 2.20 21.67 -20.18
CA ALA A 268 1.25 22.65 -19.68
C ALA A 268 -0.06 22.59 -20.48
N ALA A 269 -1.16 22.85 -19.80
CA ALA A 269 -2.48 22.89 -20.37
C ALA A 269 -3.21 24.18 -20.01
N ASN A 270 -4.07 24.67 -20.92
CA ASN A 270 -4.88 25.85 -20.67
C ASN A 270 -6.18 25.59 -19.90
N ASP A 271 -6.47 24.33 -19.61
CA ASP A 271 -7.60 23.90 -18.81
C ASP A 271 -7.29 22.55 -18.14
N PHE A 272 -8.00 22.21 -17.07
CA PHE A 272 -7.90 20.90 -16.42
C PHE A 272 -8.88 19.93 -17.11
N SER A 273 -8.52 19.52 -18.32
CA SER A 273 -9.32 18.64 -19.18
C SER A 273 -8.42 17.81 -20.07
N ASN A 274 -8.83 16.58 -20.36
CA ASN A 274 -8.11 15.72 -21.30
C ASN A 274 -8.03 16.32 -22.72
N ASP A 275 -8.99 17.15 -23.09
CA ASP A 275 -9.10 17.80 -24.42
C ASP A 275 -8.50 19.23 -24.44
N ALA A 276 -7.85 19.65 -23.35
CA ALA A 276 -7.21 20.95 -23.27
C ALA A 276 -6.11 21.11 -24.33
N GLN A 277 -5.87 22.36 -24.74
CA GLN A 277 -4.68 22.70 -25.52
C GLN A 277 -3.44 22.51 -24.65
N THR A 278 -2.41 21.91 -25.22
CA THR A 278 -1.16 21.62 -24.52
C THR A 278 0.04 22.24 -25.21
N GLN A 279 1.06 22.55 -24.42
CA GLN A 279 2.39 22.93 -24.89
C GLN A 279 3.44 22.46 -23.90
N VAL A 280 4.63 22.13 -24.39
CA VAL A 280 5.79 21.86 -23.56
C VAL A 280 6.51 23.17 -23.27
N VAL A 281 6.68 23.49 -22.00
CA VAL A 281 7.33 24.73 -21.56
C VAL A 281 8.37 24.45 -20.48
N ASP A 282 9.32 25.37 -20.31
CA ASP A 282 10.21 25.37 -19.15
C ASP A 282 9.37 25.42 -17.86
N VAL A 283 9.69 24.61 -16.88
CA VAL A 283 8.95 24.54 -15.62
C VAL A 283 8.93 25.86 -14.84
N ARG A 284 9.90 26.74 -15.09
CA ARG A 284 10.04 28.08 -14.46
C ARG A 284 9.32 29.18 -15.22
N GLU A 285 8.80 28.92 -16.39
CA GLU A 285 8.21 29.89 -17.30
C GLU A 285 6.82 29.42 -17.81
N ILE A 286 6.01 28.89 -16.93
CA ILE A 286 4.63 28.50 -17.27
C ILE A 286 3.80 29.78 -17.46
N PRO A 287 3.16 29.97 -18.62
CA PRO A 287 2.40 31.19 -18.90
C PRO A 287 1.17 31.34 -17.99
N ASP A 288 0.76 32.58 -17.75
CA ASP A 288 -0.51 32.86 -17.05
C ASP A 288 -1.68 32.20 -17.78
N GLY A 289 -2.60 31.64 -17.02
CA GLY A 289 -3.73 30.88 -17.56
C GLY A 289 -3.40 29.43 -17.95
N TRP A 290 -2.15 29.01 -17.85
CA TRP A 290 -1.70 27.64 -18.09
C TRP A 290 -1.24 26.98 -16.80
N GLN A 291 -1.37 25.66 -16.74
CA GLN A 291 -0.96 24.86 -15.59
C GLN A 291 -0.18 23.62 -16.04
N GLY A 292 0.83 23.23 -15.28
CA GLY A 292 1.60 22.03 -15.55
C GLY A 292 0.80 20.78 -15.08
N LEU A 293 0.60 19.81 -15.97
CA LEU A 293 -0.16 18.60 -15.69
C LEU A 293 0.61 17.29 -15.89
N ASP A 294 1.80 17.35 -16.48
CA ASP A 294 2.69 16.20 -16.61
C ASP A 294 4.15 16.65 -16.76
N ALA A 295 5.08 15.73 -16.52
CA ALA A 295 6.50 15.97 -16.79
C ALA A 295 6.76 16.05 -18.31
N GLY A 296 7.64 16.95 -18.71
CA GLY A 296 8.04 17.12 -20.10
C GLY A 296 9.14 16.15 -20.54
N PRO A 297 9.44 16.11 -21.85
CA PRO A 297 10.38 15.13 -22.42
C PRO A 297 11.82 15.25 -21.90
N LYS A 298 12.31 16.46 -21.64
CA LYS A 298 13.66 16.66 -21.07
C LYS A 298 13.75 16.17 -19.65
N SER A 299 12.70 16.40 -18.85
CA SER A 299 12.58 15.88 -17.49
C SER A 299 12.63 14.35 -17.49
N LEU A 300 11.90 13.72 -18.40
CA LEU A 300 11.84 12.26 -18.51
C LEU A 300 13.20 11.68 -18.91
N GLU A 301 13.94 12.32 -19.79
CA GLU A 301 15.30 11.90 -20.16
C GLU A 301 16.24 11.94 -18.93
N ASN A 302 16.18 13.01 -18.15
CA ASN A 302 16.95 13.13 -16.91
C ASN A 302 16.57 12.06 -15.90
N PHE A 303 15.28 11.81 -15.71
CA PHE A 303 14.79 10.78 -14.78
C PHE A 303 15.17 9.38 -15.23
N LYS A 304 15.15 9.12 -16.54
CA LYS A 304 15.59 7.84 -17.11
C LYS A 304 17.04 7.53 -16.73
N ALA A 305 17.92 8.48 -16.88
CA ALA A 305 19.35 8.32 -16.54
C ALA A 305 19.53 7.95 -15.05
N VAL A 306 18.81 8.62 -14.16
CA VAL A 306 18.86 8.35 -12.71
C VAL A 306 18.30 6.96 -12.39
N ILE A 307 17.15 6.63 -12.93
CA ILE A 307 16.47 5.35 -12.67
C ILE A 307 17.29 4.17 -13.18
N LEU A 308 17.83 4.23 -14.38
CA LEU A 308 18.63 3.15 -14.96
C LEU A 308 19.97 2.92 -14.25
N ALA A 309 20.50 3.93 -13.58
CA ALA A 309 21.69 3.80 -12.72
C ALA A 309 21.39 3.26 -11.32
N SER A 310 20.13 3.18 -10.93
CA SER A 310 19.72 2.82 -9.56
C SER A 310 19.73 1.31 -9.34
N LYS A 311 20.08 0.89 -8.12
CA LYS A 311 20.00 -0.50 -7.67
C LYS A 311 18.78 -0.76 -6.79
N THR A 312 18.29 0.26 -6.12
CA THR A 312 17.06 0.21 -5.31
C THR A 312 16.20 1.42 -5.67
N ILE A 313 14.92 1.17 -5.95
CA ILE A 313 13.97 2.19 -6.37
C ILE A 313 12.72 2.07 -5.51
N LEU A 314 12.33 3.20 -4.90
CA LEU A 314 11.05 3.38 -4.23
C LEU A 314 10.19 4.32 -5.07
N TRP A 315 9.00 3.91 -5.46
CA TRP A 315 8.06 4.75 -6.20
C TRP A 315 6.77 4.96 -5.41
N ASN A 316 6.51 6.20 -5.05
CA ASN A 316 5.30 6.63 -4.34
C ASN A 316 4.77 7.94 -4.91
N GLY A 317 3.80 7.86 -5.81
CA GLY A 317 3.11 8.98 -6.44
C GLY A 317 3.42 9.18 -7.92
N PRO A 318 2.41 9.55 -8.72
CA PRO A 318 2.55 9.75 -10.16
C PRO A 318 3.29 11.05 -10.50
N LEU A 319 3.80 11.15 -11.72
CA LEU A 319 4.46 12.35 -12.25
C LEU A 319 3.49 13.36 -12.87
N GLY A 320 2.31 12.92 -13.23
CA GLY A 320 1.28 13.74 -13.86
C GLY A 320 -0.12 13.26 -13.55
N VAL A 321 -1.10 13.90 -14.18
CA VAL A 321 -2.53 13.53 -14.07
C VAL A 321 -2.81 12.34 -14.99
N PHE A 322 -2.32 11.17 -14.60
CA PHE A 322 -2.31 9.95 -15.42
C PHE A 322 -3.71 9.39 -15.73
N GLU A 323 -4.72 9.80 -14.99
CA GLU A 323 -6.13 9.48 -15.22
C GLU A 323 -6.63 10.06 -16.54
N MET A 324 -5.99 11.12 -17.02
CA MET A 324 -6.21 11.73 -18.33
C MET A 324 -5.14 11.25 -19.29
N PRO A 325 -5.48 10.52 -20.38
CA PRO A 325 -4.48 9.99 -21.33
C PRO A 325 -3.51 11.03 -21.87
N THR A 326 -3.94 12.26 -22.07
CA THR A 326 -3.10 13.38 -22.53
C THR A 326 -1.96 13.70 -21.56
N PHE A 327 -2.11 13.43 -20.27
CA PHE A 327 -1.15 13.75 -19.22
C PHE A 327 -0.61 12.49 -18.51
N ALA A 328 -0.71 11.33 -19.15
CA ALA A 328 -0.28 10.05 -18.62
C ALA A 328 1.16 9.67 -19.02
N ASN A 329 1.72 10.30 -20.05
CA ASN A 329 2.99 9.89 -20.62
C ASN A 329 4.15 9.92 -19.62
N GLY A 330 4.21 10.90 -18.74
CA GLY A 330 5.26 10.98 -17.70
C GLY A 330 5.23 9.78 -16.77
N THR A 331 4.06 9.42 -16.27
CA THR A 331 3.87 8.27 -15.36
C THR A 331 4.13 6.95 -16.08
N ILE A 332 3.66 6.78 -17.31
CA ILE A 332 3.93 5.58 -18.14
C ILE A 332 5.43 5.43 -18.39
N SER A 333 6.10 6.50 -18.80
CA SER A 333 7.53 6.50 -19.10
C SER A 333 8.35 6.15 -17.85
N LEU A 334 8.04 6.75 -16.71
CA LEU A 334 8.68 6.42 -15.43
C LEU A 334 8.50 4.94 -15.10
N GLY A 335 7.29 4.42 -15.20
CA GLY A 335 7.00 3.00 -14.95
C GLY A 335 7.81 2.07 -15.87
N ASN A 336 7.96 2.43 -17.13
CA ASN A 336 8.79 1.66 -18.08
C ASN A 336 10.27 1.73 -17.74
N TYR A 337 10.79 2.88 -17.30
CA TYR A 337 12.19 2.98 -16.88
C TYR A 337 12.46 2.14 -15.63
N ILE A 338 11.54 2.16 -14.67
CA ILE A 338 11.63 1.32 -13.47
C ILE A 338 11.57 -0.17 -13.84
N ALA A 339 10.68 -0.55 -14.77
CA ALA A 339 10.58 -1.93 -15.25
C ALA A 339 11.88 -2.37 -15.94
N GLU A 340 12.49 -1.53 -16.77
CA GLU A 340 13.78 -1.79 -17.42
C GLU A 340 14.90 -1.96 -16.37
N SER A 341 14.98 -1.06 -15.40
CA SER A 341 15.97 -1.15 -14.32
C SER A 341 15.79 -2.42 -13.50
N THR A 342 14.52 -2.80 -13.23
CA THR A 342 14.18 -4.04 -12.51
C THR A 342 14.61 -5.28 -13.29
N ALA A 343 14.37 -5.31 -14.60
CA ALA A 343 14.80 -6.40 -15.48
C ALA A 343 16.34 -6.52 -15.50
N ASN A 344 17.07 -5.44 -15.28
CA ASN A 344 18.52 -5.39 -15.19
C ASN A 344 19.06 -5.63 -13.77
N GLY A 345 18.22 -6.07 -12.84
CA GLY A 345 18.62 -6.52 -11.51
C GLY A 345 18.40 -5.53 -10.37
N ALA A 346 17.82 -4.33 -10.61
CA ALA A 346 17.43 -3.43 -9.55
C ALA A 346 16.24 -3.98 -8.75
N PHE A 347 16.15 -3.61 -7.49
CA PHE A 347 14.95 -3.85 -6.67
C PHE A 347 14.03 -2.64 -6.74
N SER A 348 12.78 -2.86 -7.15
CA SER A 348 11.76 -1.81 -7.22
C SER A 348 10.58 -2.11 -6.31
N LEU A 349 10.25 -1.14 -5.47
CA LEU A 349 9.08 -1.15 -4.59
C LEU A 349 8.14 -0.02 -5.00
N VAL A 350 6.91 -0.38 -5.32
CA VAL A 350 5.85 0.56 -5.67
C VAL A 350 4.78 0.55 -4.60
N GLY A 351 4.35 1.71 -4.16
CA GLY A 351 3.26 1.79 -3.18
C GLY A 351 2.58 3.15 -3.16
N GLY A 352 1.43 3.16 -2.49
CA GLY A 352 0.48 4.27 -2.53
C GLY A 352 -0.61 4.04 -3.57
N GLY A 353 -1.83 4.49 -3.26
CA GLY A 353 -3.01 4.19 -4.07
C GLY A 353 -2.86 4.56 -5.55
N ASP A 354 -2.39 5.77 -5.82
CA ASP A 354 -2.26 6.28 -7.19
C ASP A 354 -1.15 5.55 -7.98
N SER A 355 -0.01 5.25 -7.34
CA SER A 355 1.06 4.51 -8.00
C SER A 355 0.66 3.08 -8.33
N VAL A 356 -0.03 2.40 -7.40
CA VAL A 356 -0.57 1.05 -7.61
C VAL A 356 -1.61 1.05 -8.71
N ALA A 357 -2.52 2.03 -8.71
CA ALA A 357 -3.51 2.21 -9.79
C ALA A 357 -2.83 2.40 -11.15
N ALA A 358 -1.79 3.23 -11.22
CA ALA A 358 -1.05 3.48 -12.44
C ALA A 358 -0.35 2.21 -12.96
N VAL A 359 0.36 1.47 -12.13
CA VAL A 359 1.06 0.24 -12.58
C VAL A 359 0.08 -0.83 -13.04
N LYS A 360 -1.09 -0.94 -12.42
CA LYS A 360 -2.16 -1.84 -12.86
C LYS A 360 -2.76 -1.40 -14.20
N GLN A 361 -3.12 -0.11 -14.30
CA GLN A 361 -3.72 0.46 -15.52
C GLN A 361 -2.81 0.29 -16.73
N PHE A 362 -1.51 0.44 -16.55
CA PHE A 362 -0.54 0.36 -17.65
C PHE A 362 0.13 -1.00 -17.82
N GLY A 363 -0.35 -2.03 -17.09
CA GLY A 363 0.14 -3.40 -17.23
C GLY A 363 1.58 -3.61 -16.78
N LEU A 364 2.05 -2.84 -15.80
CA LEU A 364 3.43 -2.84 -15.32
C LEU A 364 3.62 -3.60 -13.99
N GLU A 365 2.53 -4.07 -13.36
CA GLU A 365 2.58 -4.67 -12.02
C GLU A 365 3.56 -5.85 -11.94
N SER A 366 3.51 -6.77 -12.89
CA SER A 366 4.41 -7.94 -12.94
C SER A 366 5.87 -7.61 -13.25
N LYS A 367 6.16 -6.38 -13.68
CA LYS A 367 7.50 -5.90 -14.02
C LYS A 367 8.22 -5.21 -12.87
N MET A 368 7.52 -5.01 -11.74
CA MET A 368 8.08 -4.47 -10.51
C MET A 368 8.52 -5.60 -9.60
N SER A 369 9.54 -5.37 -8.76
CA SER A 369 9.96 -6.37 -7.77
C SER A 369 8.88 -6.62 -6.74
N TYR A 370 8.21 -5.57 -6.28
CA TYR A 370 7.09 -5.65 -5.36
C TYR A 370 6.14 -4.46 -5.50
N VAL A 371 4.85 -4.74 -5.50
CA VAL A 371 3.77 -3.74 -5.46
C VAL A 371 3.04 -3.90 -4.14
N SER A 372 3.14 -2.89 -3.26
CA SER A 372 2.57 -2.94 -1.92
C SER A 372 1.05 -2.90 -1.95
N THR A 373 0.44 -3.73 -1.11
CA THR A 373 -1.01 -3.71 -0.86
C THR A 373 -1.41 -2.77 0.26
N GLY A 374 -0.42 -2.17 0.94
CA GLY A 374 -0.58 -1.55 2.25
C GLY A 374 -1.08 -0.12 2.27
N GLY A 375 -1.04 0.62 1.18
CA GLY A 375 -1.50 2.01 1.13
C GLY A 375 -0.96 2.87 2.29
N GLY A 376 -1.85 3.19 3.23
CA GLY A 376 -1.51 3.99 4.41
C GLY A 376 -0.49 3.34 5.36
N ALA A 377 -0.55 2.02 5.53
CA ALA A 377 0.41 1.30 6.37
C ALA A 377 1.84 1.41 5.81
N MET A 378 2.00 1.29 4.49
CA MET A 378 3.28 1.50 3.84
C MET A 378 3.81 2.93 4.08
N LEU A 379 2.95 3.93 3.91
CA LEU A 379 3.34 5.33 4.14
C LEU A 379 3.82 5.56 5.58
N GLU A 380 3.10 5.02 6.57
CA GLU A 380 3.52 5.15 7.97
C GLU A 380 4.87 4.46 8.25
N MET A 381 5.15 3.33 7.63
CA MET A 381 6.49 2.72 7.72
C MET A 381 7.56 3.59 7.05
N LEU A 382 7.26 4.19 5.90
CA LEU A 382 8.16 5.13 5.23
C LEU A 382 8.40 6.40 6.07
N GLU A 383 7.43 6.81 6.88
CA GLU A 383 7.56 7.87 7.87
C GLU A 383 8.39 7.48 9.11
N GLY A 384 8.82 6.22 9.19
CA GLY A 384 9.60 5.70 10.31
C GLY A 384 8.76 5.21 11.50
N ARG A 385 7.45 5.10 11.35
CA ARG A 385 6.57 4.62 12.42
C ARG A 385 6.62 3.11 12.54
N ILE A 386 6.50 2.61 13.77
CA ILE A 386 6.30 1.19 14.05
C ILE A 386 4.80 0.91 14.00
N LEU A 387 4.40 -0.01 13.12
CA LEU A 387 2.98 -0.36 12.97
C LEU A 387 2.53 -1.22 14.16
N PRO A 388 1.40 -0.88 14.82
CA PRO A 388 0.91 -1.64 15.98
C PRO A 388 0.69 -3.12 15.70
N GLY A 389 0.13 -3.46 14.54
CA GLY A 389 -0.10 -4.86 14.15
C GLY A 389 1.18 -5.63 13.85
N VAL A 390 2.27 -4.95 13.55
CA VAL A 390 3.60 -5.56 13.38
C VAL A 390 4.27 -5.74 14.73
N ALA A 391 4.29 -4.69 15.56
CA ALA A 391 4.86 -4.73 16.90
C ALA A 391 4.25 -5.85 17.74
N ALA A 392 2.92 -6.00 17.71
CA ALA A 392 2.19 -7.01 18.46
C ALA A 392 2.60 -8.47 18.16
N ILE A 393 3.16 -8.74 17.00
CA ILE A 393 3.70 -10.09 16.65
C ILE A 393 5.16 -10.21 17.12
N LEU A 394 5.93 -9.10 17.10
CA LEU A 394 7.34 -9.12 17.46
C LEU A 394 7.58 -9.16 18.97
N ASP A 395 6.66 -8.60 19.75
CA ASP A 395 6.66 -8.60 21.22
C ASP A 395 6.24 -9.97 21.78
#